data_921d6c90ffbe32039ceeffa3ede54a1f
#
_entry.id   921d6c90ffbe32039ceeffa3ede54a1f
#
_cell.length_a   1.000
_cell.length_b   1.000
_cell.length_c   1.000
_cell.angle_alpha   90.00
_cell.angle_beta   90.00
_cell.angle_gamma   90.00
#
_symmetry.space_group_name_H-M   'P 1'
#
loop_
_entity.id
_entity.type
_entity.pdbx_description
1 polymer ?
#
loop_
_entity_poly.entity_id
_entity_poly.type
_entity_poly.pdbx_seq_one_letter_code
_entity_poly.pdbx_strand_id
1 'polypeptide(L)'
;MTVRFFDTCAKGTEGALRRELAALKLPRVRGDRGGVGFEGELAHGMRACLHARTAMRVLLELGRFPAPDQDALYEGTRALAWEDWLTARTTLAVEASVVSSAITHSGYAALKVKDAVVDRLREKLGERPDVDPKDPDFGIVLHLARGEATVSLDLAGEPLHRRGLRTASTIAPLKETLAAAVLALGGVDPALPFVDPMAGSGTLAIEHALRARRIAPGLSRAFGFQRWPVYRGGPQSEWDRMKEAARAEILPRAPAPIVARDLHPKALAALRANIARAGLEADVTIEEGDARELVPSSPGGFLVTNPPYGERLLAGEGAAARTQDRKIAGFYKGIAEMLLRHSGWTAVVLSGNPALSRAVRLRPEIDHRLWNGPLEVHLLRWRIP
;
A
#
# COMPACT_ATOMS: atom_id res chain seq x y z
N MET A 1 11.09 -12.23 -23.02
CA MET A 1 10.57 -13.43 -22.31
C MET A 1 9.35 -13.01 -21.52
N THR A 2 8.22 -13.68 -21.71
CA THR A 2 7.00 -13.42 -20.91
C THR A 2 7.08 -14.17 -19.61
N VAL A 3 6.95 -13.46 -18.49
CA VAL A 3 6.97 -13.99 -17.12
C VAL A 3 5.66 -13.65 -16.40
N ARG A 4 5.42 -14.30 -15.28
CA ARG A 4 4.28 -13.99 -14.41
C ARG A 4 4.68 -13.04 -13.30
N PHE A 5 3.79 -12.12 -12.99
CA PHE A 5 3.91 -11.22 -11.86
C PHE A 5 2.72 -11.39 -10.92
N PHE A 6 2.98 -11.10 -9.65
CA PHE A 6 1.93 -11.02 -8.63
C PHE A 6 2.16 -9.80 -7.74
N ASP A 7 1.25 -8.84 -7.86
CA ASP A 7 1.28 -7.65 -7.01
C ASP A 7 0.45 -7.91 -5.75
N THR A 8 1.11 -7.89 -4.60
CA THR A 8 0.42 -8.06 -3.32
C THR A 8 -0.29 -6.78 -2.90
N CYS A 9 -1.39 -6.89 -2.16
CA CYS A 9 -2.11 -5.75 -1.60
C CYS A 9 -2.69 -6.03 -0.22
N ALA A 10 -3.23 -5.02 0.45
CA ALA A 10 -3.96 -5.20 1.69
C ALA A 10 -5.26 -5.99 1.41
N LYS A 11 -5.64 -6.87 2.35
CA LYS A 11 -6.85 -7.67 2.24
C LYS A 11 -8.08 -6.77 2.08
N GLY A 12 -8.90 -7.07 1.07
CA GLY A 12 -10.08 -6.29 0.69
C GLY A 12 -9.78 -5.18 -0.34
N THR A 13 -8.53 -4.96 -0.71
CA THR A 13 -8.17 -3.93 -1.72
C THR A 13 -7.86 -4.53 -3.10
N GLU A 14 -8.01 -5.83 -3.29
CA GLU A 14 -7.69 -6.56 -4.52
C GLU A 14 -8.45 -5.98 -5.74
N GLY A 15 -9.71 -5.57 -5.53
CA GLY A 15 -10.53 -4.94 -6.57
C GLY A 15 -10.02 -3.58 -7.01
N ALA A 16 -9.44 -2.79 -6.09
CA ALA A 16 -8.81 -1.51 -6.42
C ALA A 16 -7.53 -1.73 -7.23
N LEU A 17 -6.65 -2.61 -6.75
CA LEU A 17 -5.41 -2.94 -7.45
C LEU A 17 -5.68 -3.51 -8.84
N ARG A 18 -6.65 -4.41 -9.00
CA ARG A 18 -7.01 -4.97 -10.32
C ARG A 18 -7.40 -3.89 -11.32
N ARG A 19 -8.23 -2.91 -10.89
CA ARG A 19 -8.63 -1.79 -11.76
C ARG A 19 -7.44 -0.91 -12.11
N GLU A 20 -6.55 -0.67 -11.13
CA GLU A 20 -5.34 0.13 -11.33
C GLU A 20 -4.40 -0.52 -12.35
N LEU A 21 -4.06 -1.82 -12.19
CA LEU A 21 -3.17 -2.53 -13.11
C LEU A 21 -3.78 -2.65 -14.52
N ALA A 22 -5.10 -2.82 -14.62
CA ALA A 22 -5.80 -2.81 -15.91
C ALA A 22 -5.73 -1.42 -16.58
N ALA A 23 -5.87 -0.33 -15.81
CA ALA A 23 -5.70 1.04 -16.32
C ALA A 23 -4.27 1.33 -16.78
N LEU A 24 -3.26 0.69 -16.17
CA LEU A 24 -1.87 0.70 -16.61
C LEU A 24 -1.61 -0.14 -17.87
N LYS A 25 -2.67 -0.77 -18.44
CA LYS A 25 -2.61 -1.63 -19.64
C LYS A 25 -1.65 -2.80 -19.48
N LEU A 26 -1.53 -3.35 -18.26
CA LEU A 26 -0.75 -4.56 -18.06
C LEU A 26 -1.49 -5.78 -18.66
N PRO A 27 -0.78 -6.72 -19.29
CA PRO A 27 -1.43 -7.85 -19.95
C PRO A 27 -2.01 -8.86 -18.95
N ARG A 28 -3.15 -9.47 -19.28
CA ARG A 28 -3.77 -10.59 -18.57
C ARG A 28 -3.99 -10.38 -17.07
N VAL A 29 -4.39 -9.17 -16.67
CA VAL A 29 -4.64 -8.82 -15.27
C VAL A 29 -5.78 -9.68 -14.67
N ARG A 30 -5.50 -10.42 -13.61
CA ARG A 30 -6.45 -11.30 -12.90
C ARG A 30 -6.34 -11.10 -11.39
N GLY A 31 -7.46 -10.84 -10.74
CA GLY A 31 -7.53 -10.79 -9.28
C GLY A 31 -7.38 -12.18 -8.66
N ASP A 32 -6.68 -12.23 -7.53
CA ASP A 32 -6.55 -13.42 -6.69
C ASP A 32 -6.58 -12.99 -5.21
N ARG A 33 -6.55 -13.95 -4.30
CA ARG A 33 -6.55 -13.68 -2.87
C ARG A 33 -5.25 -13.02 -2.42
N GLY A 34 -5.34 -11.83 -1.84
CA GLY A 34 -4.21 -11.06 -1.32
C GLY A 34 -3.41 -10.30 -2.39
N GLY A 35 -3.88 -10.29 -3.66
CA GLY A 35 -3.21 -9.56 -4.72
C GLY A 35 -3.82 -9.72 -6.11
N VAL A 36 -3.02 -9.38 -7.10
CA VAL A 36 -3.42 -9.39 -8.51
C VAL A 36 -2.28 -9.89 -9.37
N GLY A 37 -2.53 -10.94 -10.13
CA GLY A 37 -1.59 -11.47 -11.11
C GLY A 37 -1.69 -10.78 -12.47
N PHE A 38 -0.58 -10.70 -13.19
CA PHE A 38 -0.52 -10.32 -14.61
C PHE A 38 0.67 -11.02 -15.28
N GLU A 39 0.73 -10.97 -16.60
CA GLU A 39 1.83 -11.53 -17.37
C GLU A 39 2.51 -10.43 -18.19
N GLY A 40 3.77 -10.61 -18.54
CA GLY A 40 4.48 -9.67 -19.38
C GLY A 40 6.00 -9.77 -19.31
N GLU A 41 6.68 -8.78 -19.83
CA GLU A 41 8.13 -8.64 -19.75
C GLU A 41 8.52 -7.87 -18.48
N LEU A 42 9.82 -7.83 -18.15
CA LEU A 42 10.34 -7.10 -16.98
C LEU A 42 9.86 -5.63 -16.96
N ALA A 43 9.76 -5.00 -18.12
CA ALA A 43 9.23 -3.64 -18.29
C ALA A 43 7.81 -3.45 -17.71
N HIS A 44 6.95 -4.48 -17.77
CA HIS A 44 5.62 -4.42 -17.19
C HIS A 44 5.67 -4.42 -15.65
N GLY A 45 6.56 -5.23 -15.06
CA GLY A 45 6.82 -5.20 -13.61
C GLY A 45 7.41 -3.86 -13.15
N MET A 46 8.35 -3.29 -13.93
CA MET A 46 8.90 -1.96 -13.66
C MET A 46 7.81 -0.87 -13.75
N ARG A 47 6.88 -0.96 -14.72
CA ARG A 47 5.72 -0.06 -14.83
C ARG A 47 4.81 -0.17 -13.61
N ALA A 48 4.53 -1.37 -13.12
CA ALA A 48 3.78 -1.57 -11.89
C ALA A 48 4.50 -0.93 -10.70
N CYS A 49 5.81 -1.14 -10.53
CA CYS A 49 6.62 -0.49 -9.48
C CYS A 49 6.51 1.05 -9.53
N LEU A 50 6.55 1.65 -10.72
CA LEU A 50 6.50 3.10 -10.90
C LEU A 50 5.13 3.70 -10.58
N HIS A 51 4.06 3.06 -11.04
CA HIS A 51 2.74 3.67 -11.09
C HIS A 51 1.72 3.10 -10.11
N ALA A 52 1.85 1.83 -9.65
CA ALA A 52 0.86 1.23 -8.77
C ALA A 52 0.88 1.87 -7.37
N ARG A 53 -0.25 2.48 -7.00
CA ARG A 53 -0.46 3.16 -5.72
C ARG A 53 -0.93 2.21 -4.64
N THR A 54 -1.69 1.17 -5.03
CA THR A 54 -2.35 0.25 -4.11
C THR A 54 -1.59 -1.06 -3.90
N ALA A 55 -0.60 -1.36 -4.73
CA ALA A 55 0.30 -2.50 -4.57
C ALA A 55 1.23 -2.33 -3.36
N MET A 56 1.48 -3.41 -2.63
CA MET A 56 2.44 -3.46 -1.52
C MET A 56 3.81 -3.96 -1.96
N ARG A 57 3.85 -4.96 -2.84
CA ARG A 57 5.04 -5.51 -3.49
C ARG A 57 4.71 -5.88 -4.92
N VAL A 58 5.70 -5.90 -5.80
CA VAL A 58 5.63 -6.43 -7.17
C VAL A 58 6.56 -7.63 -7.22
N LEU A 59 6.00 -8.83 -7.35
CA LEU A 59 6.70 -10.09 -7.31
C LEU A 59 6.77 -10.71 -8.71
N LEU A 60 7.97 -11.08 -9.16
CA LEU A 60 8.19 -11.85 -10.38
C LEU A 60 8.25 -13.32 -10.02
N GLU A 61 7.30 -14.13 -10.46
CA GLU A 61 7.22 -15.55 -10.19
C GLU A 61 8.30 -16.30 -11.00
N LEU A 62 9.25 -16.93 -10.30
CA LEU A 62 10.26 -17.80 -10.92
C LEU A 62 9.74 -19.21 -11.15
N GLY A 63 8.90 -19.69 -10.24
CA GLY A 63 8.31 -21.01 -10.39
C GLY A 63 7.26 -21.31 -9.33
N ARG A 64 6.44 -22.31 -9.67
CA ARG A 64 5.41 -22.88 -8.82
C ARG A 64 5.49 -24.39 -8.91
N PHE A 65 5.53 -25.07 -7.77
CA PHE A 65 5.72 -26.52 -7.70
C PHE A 65 5.10 -27.10 -6.42
N PRO A 66 4.76 -28.41 -6.41
CA PRO A 66 4.35 -29.12 -5.22
C PRO A 66 5.49 -29.17 -4.18
N ALA A 67 5.17 -28.84 -2.93
CA ALA A 67 6.09 -28.88 -1.80
C ALA A 67 5.36 -29.41 -0.55
N PRO A 68 4.97 -30.70 -0.55
CA PRO A 68 4.29 -31.33 0.58
C PRO A 68 5.16 -31.42 1.82
N ASP A 69 6.49 -31.43 1.66
CA ASP A 69 7.48 -31.52 2.72
C ASP A 69 8.70 -30.65 2.43
N GLN A 70 9.67 -30.70 3.33
CA GLN A 70 10.89 -29.89 3.27
C GLN A 70 11.85 -30.28 2.14
N ASP A 71 11.89 -31.56 1.77
CA ASP A 71 12.80 -32.06 0.74
C ASP A 71 12.25 -31.66 -0.64
N ALA A 72 10.95 -31.81 -0.86
CA ALA A 72 10.28 -31.33 -2.06
C ALA A 72 10.41 -29.79 -2.22
N LEU A 73 10.32 -29.02 -1.12
CA LEU A 73 10.56 -27.57 -1.15
C LEU A 73 12.00 -27.25 -1.57
N TYR A 74 13.00 -27.97 -1.02
CA TYR A 74 14.39 -27.76 -1.35
C TYR A 74 14.68 -28.11 -2.81
N GLU A 75 14.30 -29.31 -3.27
CA GLU A 75 14.57 -29.78 -4.63
C GLU A 75 13.84 -28.93 -5.68
N GLY A 76 12.57 -28.60 -5.45
CA GLY A 76 11.81 -27.72 -6.35
C GLY A 76 12.41 -26.31 -6.45
N THR A 77 12.90 -25.77 -5.34
CA THR A 77 13.60 -24.47 -5.34
C THR A 77 14.94 -24.58 -6.08
N ARG A 78 15.72 -25.62 -5.83
CA ARG A 78 17.01 -25.86 -6.47
C ARG A 78 16.88 -26.06 -7.98
N ALA A 79 15.77 -26.60 -8.46
CA ALA A 79 15.52 -26.81 -9.90
C ALA A 79 15.31 -25.52 -10.69
N LEU A 80 15.01 -24.39 -10.05
CA LEU A 80 14.84 -23.10 -10.73
C LEU A 80 16.18 -22.59 -11.29
N ALA A 81 16.12 -21.86 -12.42
CA ALA A 81 17.30 -21.31 -13.12
C ALA A 81 17.77 -20.00 -12.45
N TRP A 82 18.36 -20.11 -11.26
CA TRP A 82 18.82 -18.98 -10.47
C TRP A 82 19.95 -18.19 -11.13
N GLU A 83 20.80 -18.88 -11.89
CA GLU A 83 21.93 -18.34 -12.64
C GLU A 83 21.53 -17.34 -13.74
N ASP A 84 20.27 -17.36 -14.18
CA ASP A 84 19.74 -16.39 -15.14
C ASP A 84 19.53 -15.00 -14.48
N TRP A 85 19.44 -14.94 -13.16
CA TRP A 85 19.12 -13.73 -12.38
C TRP A 85 20.27 -13.29 -11.48
N LEU A 86 20.81 -14.19 -10.67
CA LEU A 86 21.82 -13.95 -9.66
C LEU A 86 23.21 -14.30 -10.13
N THR A 87 24.21 -13.63 -9.57
CA THR A 87 25.62 -13.97 -9.71
C THR A 87 26.22 -14.21 -8.33
N ALA A 88 27.43 -14.78 -8.27
CA ALA A 88 28.14 -14.99 -7.01
C ALA A 88 28.46 -13.68 -6.26
N ARG A 89 28.41 -12.52 -6.95
CA ARG A 89 28.71 -11.19 -6.37
C ARG A 89 27.47 -10.47 -5.85
N THR A 90 26.27 -11.03 -6.07
CA THR A 90 25.02 -10.45 -5.59
C THR A 90 24.66 -10.99 -4.22
N THR A 91 23.97 -10.20 -3.41
CA THR A 91 23.47 -10.60 -2.11
C THR A 91 22.00 -10.99 -2.19
N LEU A 92 21.56 -11.88 -1.31
CA LEU A 92 20.17 -12.31 -1.25
C LEU A 92 19.62 -12.36 0.18
N ALA A 93 18.30 -12.23 0.30
CA ALA A 93 17.54 -12.59 1.49
C ALA A 93 16.24 -13.29 1.11
N VAL A 94 15.75 -14.17 2.00
CA VAL A 94 14.51 -14.91 1.77
C VAL A 94 13.49 -14.57 2.84
N GLU A 95 12.31 -14.15 2.41
CA GLU A 95 11.12 -14.04 3.25
C GLU A 95 10.15 -15.17 2.90
N ALA A 96 9.51 -15.79 3.89
CA ALA A 96 8.54 -16.84 3.67
C ALA A 96 7.21 -16.57 4.35
N SER A 97 6.13 -16.87 3.64
CA SER A 97 4.76 -16.93 4.15
C SER A 97 4.25 -18.36 4.02
N VAL A 98 3.80 -18.94 5.12
CA VAL A 98 3.32 -20.33 5.18
C VAL A 98 1.89 -20.36 5.67
N VAL A 99 1.00 -21.02 4.90
CA VAL A 99 -0.43 -21.14 5.20
C VAL A 99 -0.90 -22.57 4.95
N SER A 100 -1.44 -23.21 5.98
CA SER A 100 -2.03 -24.57 5.86
C SER A 100 -1.10 -25.58 5.14
N SER A 101 0.14 -25.69 5.60
CA SER A 101 1.17 -26.61 5.08
C SER A 101 1.72 -27.49 6.18
N ALA A 102 2.33 -28.64 5.80
CA ALA A 102 3.07 -29.51 6.72
C ALA A 102 4.29 -28.80 7.31
N ILE A 103 4.92 -27.89 6.55
CA ILE A 103 5.94 -26.97 7.08
C ILE A 103 5.20 -25.83 7.75
N THR A 104 5.27 -25.73 9.08
CA THR A 104 4.54 -24.72 9.86
C THR A 104 5.37 -23.46 10.16
N HIS A 105 6.70 -23.57 10.12
CA HIS A 105 7.63 -22.52 10.52
C HIS A 105 8.15 -21.73 9.32
N SER A 106 7.72 -20.50 9.14
CA SER A 106 8.13 -19.64 8.00
C SER A 106 9.64 -19.37 7.98
N GLY A 107 10.26 -19.15 9.16
CA GLY A 107 11.73 -18.98 9.24
C GLY A 107 12.50 -20.19 8.77
N TYR A 108 12.02 -21.40 9.12
CA TYR A 108 12.64 -22.64 8.62
C TYR A 108 12.47 -22.81 7.10
N ALA A 109 11.27 -22.54 6.59
CA ALA A 109 11.02 -22.57 5.14
C ALA A 109 11.92 -21.59 4.38
N ALA A 110 12.11 -20.38 4.91
CA ALA A 110 13.03 -19.40 4.34
C ALA A 110 14.48 -19.88 4.30
N LEU A 111 14.95 -20.54 5.36
CA LEU A 111 16.29 -21.13 5.39
C LEU A 111 16.45 -22.24 4.34
N LYS A 112 15.47 -23.14 4.19
CA LYS A 112 15.50 -24.20 3.17
C LYS A 112 15.57 -23.63 1.74
N VAL A 113 14.76 -22.61 1.44
CA VAL A 113 14.84 -21.90 0.14
C VAL A 113 16.22 -21.27 -0.05
N LYS A 114 16.73 -20.57 0.96
CA LYS A 114 18.08 -19.98 0.92
C LYS A 114 19.16 -21.03 0.63
N ASP A 115 19.14 -22.16 1.33
CA ASP A 115 20.12 -23.23 1.14
C ASP A 115 20.04 -23.80 -0.29
N ALA A 116 18.85 -24.06 -0.81
CA ALA A 116 18.63 -24.54 -2.17
C ALA A 116 19.19 -23.58 -3.24
N VAL A 117 18.95 -22.26 -3.07
CA VAL A 117 19.48 -21.23 -3.99
C VAL A 117 21.00 -21.17 -3.95
N VAL A 118 21.59 -21.16 -2.76
CA VAL A 118 23.05 -21.08 -2.56
C VAL A 118 23.74 -22.32 -3.12
N ASP A 119 23.19 -23.51 -2.90
CA ASP A 119 23.77 -24.76 -3.38
C ASP A 119 23.67 -24.87 -4.91
N ARG A 120 22.54 -24.43 -5.52
CA ARG A 120 22.41 -24.34 -6.98
C ARG A 120 23.46 -23.41 -7.59
N LEU A 121 23.62 -22.22 -7.04
CA LEU A 121 24.56 -21.24 -7.58
C LEU A 121 26.01 -21.70 -7.37
N ARG A 122 26.35 -22.34 -6.24
CA ARG A 122 27.65 -22.95 -6.03
C ARG A 122 27.95 -24.01 -7.08
N GLU A 123 26.96 -24.88 -7.38
CA GLU A 123 27.11 -25.92 -8.40
C GLU A 123 27.32 -25.36 -9.80
N LYS A 124 26.57 -24.30 -10.17
CA LYS A 124 26.59 -23.73 -11.52
C LYS A 124 27.70 -22.72 -11.77
N LEU A 125 28.04 -21.94 -10.74
CA LEU A 125 28.98 -20.82 -10.87
C LEU A 125 30.33 -21.08 -10.17
N GLY A 126 30.46 -22.16 -9.40
CA GLY A 126 31.66 -22.48 -8.60
C GLY A 126 31.75 -21.69 -7.29
N GLU A 127 30.96 -20.63 -7.13
CA GLU A 127 30.95 -19.74 -5.98
C GLU A 127 29.51 -19.54 -5.47
N ARG A 128 29.37 -19.14 -4.22
CA ARG A 128 28.05 -18.86 -3.62
C ARG A 128 27.84 -17.36 -3.42
N PRO A 129 26.61 -16.85 -3.56
CA PRO A 129 26.27 -15.49 -3.17
C PRO A 129 26.27 -15.33 -1.63
N ASP A 130 26.50 -14.11 -1.18
CA ASP A 130 26.36 -13.75 0.22
C ASP A 130 24.90 -13.47 0.60
N VAL A 131 24.61 -13.57 1.90
CA VAL A 131 23.29 -13.31 2.46
C VAL A 131 23.33 -11.97 3.21
N ASP A 132 22.50 -11.02 2.80
CA ASP A 132 22.28 -9.76 3.51
C ASP A 132 20.80 -9.61 3.87
N PRO A 133 20.40 -9.90 5.13
CA PRO A 133 19.01 -9.79 5.56
C PRO A 133 18.47 -8.36 5.62
N LYS A 134 19.36 -7.34 5.62
CA LYS A 134 18.95 -5.93 5.81
C LYS A 134 18.80 -5.18 4.49
N ASP A 135 19.73 -5.38 3.57
CA ASP A 135 19.74 -4.66 2.28
C ASP A 135 20.19 -5.59 1.13
N PRO A 136 19.45 -6.67 0.84
CA PRO A 136 19.81 -7.62 -0.21
C PRO A 136 19.65 -7.00 -1.60
N ASP A 137 20.49 -7.44 -2.55
CA ASP A 137 20.27 -7.14 -3.97
C ASP A 137 19.01 -7.85 -4.48
N PHE A 138 18.79 -9.07 -4.00
CA PHE A 138 17.62 -9.89 -4.33
C PHE A 138 16.81 -10.26 -3.10
N GLY A 139 15.62 -9.71 -2.98
CA GLY A 139 14.57 -10.23 -2.10
C GLY A 139 13.89 -11.43 -2.76
N ILE A 140 14.00 -12.59 -2.15
CA ILE A 140 13.31 -13.82 -2.56
C ILE A 140 12.11 -14.01 -1.66
N VAL A 141 10.94 -14.22 -2.25
CA VAL A 141 9.69 -14.41 -1.51
C VAL A 141 9.14 -15.79 -1.79
N LEU A 142 9.02 -16.60 -0.72
CA LEU A 142 8.32 -17.88 -0.74
C LEU A 142 6.88 -17.68 -0.25
N HIS A 143 5.91 -18.10 -1.05
CA HIS A 143 4.56 -18.35 -0.59
C HIS A 143 4.29 -19.85 -0.63
N LEU A 144 4.16 -20.49 0.53
CA LEU A 144 3.86 -21.91 0.67
C LEU A 144 2.44 -22.07 1.22
N ALA A 145 1.53 -22.56 0.39
CA ALA A 145 0.14 -22.74 0.75
C ALA A 145 -0.39 -24.08 0.28
N ARG A 146 -0.99 -24.86 1.20
CA ARG A 146 -1.64 -26.14 0.90
C ARG A 146 -0.74 -27.14 0.17
N GLY A 147 0.56 -27.16 0.51
CA GLY A 147 1.54 -28.05 -0.12
C GLY A 147 1.99 -27.62 -1.51
N GLU A 148 1.70 -26.38 -1.93
CA GLU A 148 2.22 -25.78 -3.16
C GLU A 148 3.11 -24.58 -2.79
N ALA A 149 4.33 -24.55 -3.34
CA ALA A 149 5.27 -23.44 -3.20
C ALA A 149 5.25 -22.56 -4.45
N THR A 150 5.20 -21.25 -4.22
CA THR A 150 5.47 -20.23 -5.24
C THR A 150 6.70 -19.46 -4.81
N VAL A 151 7.73 -19.43 -5.64
CA VAL A 151 8.99 -18.72 -5.39
C VAL A 151 9.09 -17.54 -6.35
N SER A 152 9.32 -16.36 -5.80
CA SER A 152 9.33 -15.10 -6.56
C SER A 152 10.50 -14.20 -6.19
N LEU A 153 10.90 -13.31 -7.11
CA LEU A 153 11.80 -12.20 -6.86
C LEU A 153 10.99 -10.93 -6.59
N ASP A 154 11.37 -10.17 -5.57
CA ASP A 154 10.74 -8.88 -5.24
C ASP A 154 11.40 -7.74 -6.05
N LEU A 155 10.67 -7.19 -7.03
CA LEU A 155 11.14 -6.04 -7.79
C LEU A 155 11.22 -4.79 -6.93
N ALA A 156 10.32 -4.65 -5.96
CA ALA A 156 10.22 -3.44 -5.17
C ALA A 156 11.41 -3.25 -4.22
N GLY A 157 11.95 -4.34 -3.67
CA GLY A 157 12.92 -4.33 -2.59
C GLY A 157 12.24 -3.91 -1.28
N GLU A 158 12.20 -2.62 -0.95
CA GLU A 158 11.36 -2.14 0.13
C GLU A 158 9.87 -2.13 -0.25
N PRO A 159 8.94 -2.35 0.71
CA PRO A 159 7.50 -2.29 0.44
C PRO A 159 7.07 -0.96 -0.17
N LEU A 160 6.15 -0.99 -1.15
CA LEU A 160 5.74 0.17 -1.94
C LEU A 160 5.01 1.25 -1.14
N HIS A 161 4.50 0.96 0.06
CA HIS A 161 3.95 1.99 0.94
C HIS A 161 5.04 2.95 1.45
N ARG A 162 6.32 2.54 1.48
CA ARG A 162 7.44 3.43 1.79
C ARG A 162 7.79 4.28 0.56
N ARG A 163 7.04 5.38 0.36
CA ARG A 163 7.22 6.29 -0.78
C ARG A 163 8.52 7.13 -0.71
N GLY A 164 9.24 7.09 0.44
CA GLY A 164 10.38 7.99 0.69
C GLY A 164 9.95 9.42 1.08
N LEU A 165 8.65 9.65 1.23
CA LEU A 165 8.08 10.98 1.49
C LEU A 165 7.76 11.23 2.97
N ARG A 166 7.73 10.21 3.83
CA ARG A 166 7.41 10.36 5.24
C ARG A 166 8.67 10.57 6.06
N THR A 167 8.73 11.68 6.79
CA THR A 167 9.80 11.98 7.76
C THR A 167 9.34 11.89 9.19
N ALA A 168 8.03 12.09 9.43
CA ALA A 168 7.42 12.04 10.74
C ALA A 168 6.14 11.20 10.71
N SER A 169 5.88 10.48 11.78
CA SER A 169 4.69 9.67 11.93
C SER A 169 4.01 9.90 13.27
N THR A 170 2.69 9.83 13.27
CA THR A 170 1.89 9.66 14.48
C THR A 170 1.91 8.19 14.89
N ILE A 171 1.37 7.88 16.06
CA ILE A 171 1.23 6.50 16.53
C ILE A 171 0.34 5.71 15.54
N ALA A 172 0.87 4.64 14.90
CA ALA A 172 0.21 3.78 13.89
C ALA A 172 -0.47 4.55 12.73
N PRO A 173 0.31 5.20 11.87
CA PRO A 173 -0.22 5.92 10.72
C PRO A 173 -0.83 4.95 9.68
N LEU A 174 -1.81 5.43 8.92
CA LEU A 174 -2.34 4.71 7.76
C LEU A 174 -1.20 4.45 6.75
N LYS A 175 -1.11 3.24 6.20
CA LYS A 175 -0.15 2.96 5.12
C LYS A 175 -0.59 3.67 3.85
N GLU A 176 0.35 4.21 3.10
CA GLU A 176 0.11 4.97 1.86
C GLU A 176 -0.66 4.15 0.82
N THR A 177 -0.35 2.87 0.70
CA THR A 177 -1.05 1.95 -0.21
C THR A 177 -2.51 1.72 0.20
N LEU A 178 -2.80 1.71 1.49
CA LEU A 178 -4.17 1.61 1.99
C LEU A 178 -4.92 2.93 1.83
N ALA A 179 -4.27 4.08 2.05
CA ALA A 179 -4.84 5.40 1.78
C ALA A 179 -5.22 5.54 0.29
N ALA A 180 -4.32 5.14 -0.62
CA ALA A 180 -4.59 5.12 -2.05
C ALA A 180 -5.79 4.21 -2.40
N ALA A 181 -5.90 3.04 -1.75
CA ALA A 181 -7.02 2.13 -1.95
C ALA A 181 -8.34 2.72 -1.43
N VAL A 182 -8.34 3.41 -0.28
CA VAL A 182 -9.50 4.16 0.26
C VAL A 182 -9.98 5.20 -0.75
N LEU A 183 -9.07 6.00 -1.30
CA LEU A 183 -9.40 7.01 -2.32
C LEU A 183 -9.99 6.37 -3.60
N ALA A 184 -9.41 5.26 -4.05
CA ALA A 184 -9.85 4.56 -5.26
C ALA A 184 -11.20 3.86 -5.08
N LEU A 185 -11.39 3.13 -3.97
CA LEU A 185 -12.64 2.42 -3.65
C LEU A 185 -13.77 3.38 -3.31
N GLY A 186 -13.45 4.50 -2.64
CA GLY A 186 -14.38 5.58 -2.35
C GLY A 186 -14.78 6.38 -3.59
N GLY A 187 -14.16 6.14 -4.74
CA GLY A 187 -14.46 6.87 -5.98
C GLY A 187 -14.14 8.36 -5.89
N VAL A 188 -13.11 8.73 -5.11
CA VAL A 188 -12.70 10.13 -4.94
C VAL A 188 -12.20 10.68 -6.27
N ASP A 189 -12.84 11.75 -6.75
CA ASP A 189 -12.43 12.45 -7.98
C ASP A 189 -11.35 13.49 -7.68
N PRO A 190 -10.15 13.38 -8.26
CA PRO A 190 -9.08 14.34 -8.02
C PRO A 190 -9.32 15.74 -8.61
N ALA A 191 -10.35 15.92 -9.44
CA ALA A 191 -10.73 17.20 -10.01
C ALA A 191 -11.71 18.01 -9.13
N LEU A 192 -12.17 17.45 -8.01
CA LEU A 192 -13.12 18.08 -7.10
C LEU A 192 -12.45 18.47 -5.77
N PRO A 193 -12.99 19.45 -5.03
CA PRO A 193 -12.51 19.83 -3.70
C PRO A 193 -12.41 18.65 -2.75
N PHE A 194 -11.34 18.63 -1.96
CA PHE A 194 -11.03 17.54 -1.02
C PHE A 194 -10.75 18.10 0.36
N VAL A 195 -11.31 17.47 1.39
CA VAL A 195 -11.05 17.81 2.79
C VAL A 195 -10.80 16.53 3.59
N ASP A 196 -9.69 16.48 4.33
CA ASP A 196 -9.47 15.51 5.42
C ASP A 196 -9.52 16.26 6.76
N PRO A 197 -10.63 16.15 7.52
CA PRO A 197 -10.83 16.88 8.77
C PRO A 197 -10.06 16.32 9.98
N MET A 198 -9.45 15.14 9.86
CA MET A 198 -8.65 14.49 10.90
C MET A 198 -7.38 13.90 10.29
N ALA A 199 -6.59 14.76 9.66
CA ALA A 199 -5.52 14.38 8.74
C ALA A 199 -4.36 13.61 9.39
N GLY A 200 -4.17 13.75 10.70
CA GLY A 200 -3.04 13.15 11.39
C GLY A 200 -1.71 13.60 10.79
N SER A 201 -0.92 12.64 10.30
CA SER A 201 0.34 12.93 9.57
C SER A 201 0.14 13.24 8.07
N GLY A 202 -1.12 13.31 7.58
CA GLY A 202 -1.46 13.75 6.23
C GLY A 202 -1.52 12.65 5.16
N THR A 203 -1.54 11.39 5.51
CA THR A 203 -1.41 10.30 4.52
C THR A 203 -2.49 10.35 3.43
N LEU A 204 -3.77 10.57 3.77
CA LEU A 204 -4.86 10.67 2.80
C LEU A 204 -4.71 11.91 1.91
N ALA A 205 -4.46 13.07 2.49
CA ALA A 205 -4.31 14.32 1.76
C ALA A 205 -3.08 14.29 0.82
N ILE A 206 -1.96 13.73 1.25
CA ILE A 206 -0.74 13.58 0.44
C ILE A 206 -0.99 12.60 -0.73
N GLU A 207 -1.55 11.41 -0.48
CA GLU A 207 -1.84 10.45 -1.57
C GLU A 207 -2.88 11.02 -2.55
N HIS A 208 -3.86 11.80 -2.07
CA HIS A 208 -4.80 12.52 -2.92
C HIS A 208 -4.10 13.57 -3.78
N ALA A 209 -3.26 14.43 -3.19
CA ALA A 209 -2.53 15.48 -3.89
C ALA A 209 -1.55 14.90 -4.94
N LEU A 210 -0.81 13.83 -4.60
CA LEU A 210 0.04 13.12 -5.55
C LEU A 210 -0.76 12.58 -6.75
N ARG A 211 -1.96 12.05 -6.50
CA ARG A 211 -2.87 11.56 -7.55
C ARG A 211 -3.42 12.72 -8.38
N ALA A 212 -3.86 13.79 -7.76
CA ALA A 212 -4.42 14.98 -8.41
C ALA A 212 -3.39 15.65 -9.33
N ARG A 213 -2.13 15.70 -8.91
CA ARG A 213 -1.01 16.21 -9.69
C ARG A 213 -0.44 15.20 -10.70
N ARG A 214 -0.96 13.98 -10.78
CA ARG A 214 -0.44 12.89 -11.62
C ARG A 214 1.01 12.50 -11.31
N ILE A 215 1.47 12.71 -10.09
CA ILE A 215 2.81 12.30 -9.64
C ILE A 215 2.80 10.78 -9.42
N ALA A 216 3.59 10.04 -10.19
CA ALA A 216 3.70 8.60 -10.02
C ALA A 216 4.36 8.25 -8.68
N PRO A 217 3.82 7.31 -7.88
CA PRO A 217 4.27 7.05 -6.51
C PRO A 217 5.70 6.50 -6.42
N GLY A 218 6.19 5.92 -7.50
CA GLY A 218 7.54 5.34 -7.58
C GLY A 218 8.64 6.31 -8.00
N LEU A 219 8.32 7.57 -8.35
CA LEU A 219 9.32 8.52 -8.87
C LEU A 219 10.40 8.91 -7.86
N SER A 220 10.07 8.91 -6.56
CA SER A 220 10.93 9.43 -5.50
C SER A 220 11.69 8.34 -4.74
N ARG A 221 11.71 7.09 -5.25
CA ARG A 221 12.37 5.98 -4.57
C ARG A 221 13.21 5.12 -5.52
N ALA A 222 14.17 4.38 -4.96
CA ALA A 222 14.85 3.29 -5.64
C ALA A 222 14.07 1.96 -5.48
N PHE A 223 14.37 1.01 -6.35
CA PHE A 223 13.77 -0.33 -6.38
C PHE A 223 14.83 -1.42 -6.39
N GLY A 224 14.49 -2.60 -5.87
CA GLY A 224 15.40 -3.74 -5.82
C GLY A 224 15.89 -4.15 -7.19
N PHE A 225 15.02 -4.20 -8.21
CA PHE A 225 15.39 -4.60 -9.58
C PHE A 225 16.50 -3.75 -10.20
N GLN A 226 16.71 -2.52 -9.75
CA GLN A 226 17.77 -1.63 -10.28
C GLN A 226 19.20 -2.13 -9.93
N ARG A 227 19.31 -3.03 -8.95
CA ARG A 227 20.58 -3.68 -8.56
C ARG A 227 20.84 -4.98 -9.32
N TRP A 228 19.83 -5.51 -10.02
CA TRP A 228 19.93 -6.79 -10.71
C TRP A 228 20.83 -6.70 -11.94
N PRO A 229 21.69 -7.73 -12.19
CA PRO A 229 22.54 -7.75 -13.38
C PRO A 229 21.74 -7.60 -14.68
N VAL A 230 20.57 -8.25 -14.78
CA VAL A 230 19.68 -8.21 -15.96
C VAL A 230 19.06 -6.83 -16.22
N TYR A 231 19.09 -5.92 -15.25
CA TYR A 231 18.56 -4.57 -15.39
C TYR A 231 19.45 -3.69 -16.28
N ARG A 232 20.75 -3.95 -16.31
CA ARG A 232 21.72 -3.14 -17.07
C ARG A 232 21.47 -3.22 -18.57
N GLY A 233 21.62 -2.11 -19.26
CA GLY A 233 21.41 -2.02 -20.71
C GLY A 233 19.97 -1.69 -21.09
N GLY A 234 19.29 -2.54 -21.87
CA GLY A 234 17.93 -2.28 -22.40
C GLY A 234 16.89 -1.94 -21.34
N PRO A 235 16.71 -2.76 -20.28
CA PRO A 235 15.76 -2.48 -19.21
C PRO A 235 16.05 -1.15 -18.48
N GLN A 236 17.32 -0.80 -18.26
CA GLN A 236 17.70 0.49 -17.67
C GLN A 236 17.27 1.67 -18.55
N SER A 237 17.55 1.60 -19.84
CA SER A 237 17.15 2.66 -20.79
C SER A 237 15.62 2.80 -20.87
N GLU A 238 14.89 1.70 -20.77
CA GLU A 238 13.42 1.71 -20.74
C GLU A 238 12.89 2.30 -19.43
N TRP A 239 13.48 1.97 -18.29
CA TRP A 239 13.15 2.57 -17.02
C TRP A 239 13.34 4.08 -17.00
N ASP A 240 14.45 4.57 -17.57
CA ASP A 240 14.73 6.01 -17.63
C ASP A 240 13.69 6.73 -18.51
N ARG A 241 13.31 6.14 -19.65
CA ARG A 241 12.20 6.64 -20.49
C ARG A 241 10.87 6.65 -19.76
N MET A 242 10.55 5.61 -19.00
CA MET A 242 9.32 5.55 -18.20
C MET A 242 9.28 6.66 -17.14
N LYS A 243 10.38 6.90 -16.44
CA LYS A 243 10.47 7.98 -15.44
C LYS A 243 10.32 9.36 -16.10
N GLU A 244 10.93 9.57 -17.24
CA GLU A 244 10.84 10.84 -17.98
C GLU A 244 9.41 11.08 -18.45
N ALA A 245 8.75 10.09 -19.04
CA ALA A 245 7.34 10.17 -19.41
C ALA A 245 6.45 10.47 -18.20
N ALA A 246 6.66 9.79 -17.07
CA ALA A 246 5.90 10.03 -15.86
C ALA A 246 6.13 11.44 -15.28
N ARG A 247 7.33 12.00 -15.41
CA ARG A 247 7.62 13.40 -15.01
C ARG A 247 6.92 14.40 -15.93
N ALA A 248 6.85 14.13 -17.23
CA ALA A 248 6.18 15.00 -18.20
C ALA A 248 4.66 15.09 -17.99
N GLU A 249 4.06 14.08 -17.34
CA GLU A 249 2.63 14.08 -17.01
C GLU A 249 2.28 14.89 -15.75
N ILE A 250 3.26 15.31 -14.96
CA ILE A 250 3.04 16.01 -13.69
C ILE A 250 2.40 17.37 -13.95
N LEU A 251 1.22 17.59 -13.37
CA LEU A 251 0.57 18.89 -13.41
C LEU A 251 1.30 19.88 -12.48
N PRO A 252 1.39 21.17 -12.86
CA PRO A 252 2.06 22.18 -12.04
C PRO A 252 1.35 22.42 -10.70
N ARG A 253 0.03 22.17 -10.64
CA ARG A 253 -0.82 22.30 -9.46
C ARG A 253 -1.94 21.26 -9.45
N ALA A 254 -2.45 20.96 -8.25
CA ALA A 254 -3.70 20.21 -8.12
C ALA A 254 -4.86 21.01 -8.75
N PRO A 255 -5.79 20.34 -9.47
CA PRO A 255 -6.87 21.01 -10.19
C PRO A 255 -7.96 21.60 -9.27
N ALA A 256 -8.03 21.16 -8.02
CA ALA A 256 -9.02 21.61 -7.03
C ALA A 256 -8.37 21.80 -5.65
N PRO A 257 -8.99 22.60 -4.75
CA PRO A 257 -8.49 22.80 -3.40
C PRO A 257 -8.41 21.50 -2.60
N ILE A 258 -7.31 21.35 -1.84
CA ILE A 258 -7.07 20.23 -0.93
C ILE A 258 -6.81 20.81 0.46
N VAL A 259 -7.65 20.44 1.44
CA VAL A 259 -7.53 20.89 2.82
C VAL A 259 -7.23 19.68 3.72
N ALA A 260 -6.22 19.82 4.56
CA ALA A 260 -5.86 18.85 5.60
C ALA A 260 -5.96 19.54 6.96
N ARG A 261 -6.91 19.11 7.81
CA ARG A 261 -7.19 19.71 9.11
C ARG A 261 -6.90 18.70 10.24
N ASP A 262 -6.34 19.20 11.31
CA ASP A 262 -6.18 18.42 12.56
C ASP A 262 -6.22 19.35 13.76
N LEU A 263 -6.57 18.81 14.93
CA LEU A 263 -6.62 19.54 16.18
C LEU A 263 -5.30 19.49 16.96
N HIS A 264 -4.51 18.41 16.76
CA HIS A 264 -3.37 18.14 17.62
C HIS A 264 -2.08 18.78 17.09
N PRO A 265 -1.36 19.60 17.89
CA PRO A 265 -0.13 20.26 17.45
C PRO A 265 0.95 19.30 16.93
N LYS A 266 1.08 18.10 17.55
CA LYS A 266 2.03 17.07 17.08
C LYS A 266 1.64 16.50 15.70
N ALA A 267 0.35 16.33 15.46
CA ALA A 267 -0.15 15.88 14.14
C ALA A 267 0.10 16.96 13.08
N LEU A 268 -0.20 18.21 13.38
CA LEU A 268 0.04 19.36 12.51
C LEU A 268 1.54 19.53 12.18
N ALA A 269 2.43 19.35 13.16
CA ALA A 269 3.87 19.38 12.92
C ALA A 269 4.31 18.27 11.95
N ALA A 270 3.83 17.03 12.16
CA ALA A 270 4.10 15.91 11.27
C ALA A 270 3.50 16.13 9.88
N LEU A 271 2.28 16.67 9.79
CA LEU A 271 1.59 17.01 8.56
C LEU A 271 2.39 18.02 7.72
N ARG A 272 2.84 19.12 8.34
CA ARG A 272 3.67 20.14 7.67
C ARG A 272 4.98 19.54 7.14
N ALA A 273 5.68 18.77 7.97
CA ALA A 273 6.94 18.13 7.58
C ALA A 273 6.78 17.15 6.42
N ASN A 274 5.71 16.35 6.41
CA ASN A 274 5.45 15.37 5.36
C ASN A 274 5.01 16.04 4.06
N ILE A 275 4.17 17.08 4.11
CA ILE A 275 3.75 17.87 2.93
C ILE A 275 4.96 18.55 2.30
N ALA A 276 5.82 19.19 3.10
CA ALA A 276 7.06 19.82 2.63
C ALA A 276 8.00 18.79 1.98
N ARG A 277 8.17 17.62 2.62
CA ARG A 277 8.98 16.53 2.05
C ARG A 277 8.44 16.03 0.72
N ALA A 278 7.12 16.03 0.55
CA ALA A 278 6.46 15.64 -0.69
C ALA A 278 6.45 16.74 -1.76
N GLY A 279 6.88 17.97 -1.45
CA GLY A 279 6.83 19.12 -2.35
C GLY A 279 5.40 19.56 -2.70
N LEU A 280 4.48 19.49 -1.73
CA LEU A 280 3.05 19.70 -1.91
C LEU A 280 2.52 20.93 -1.13
N GLU A 281 3.42 21.80 -0.61
CA GLU A 281 3.04 22.99 0.17
C GLU A 281 2.14 23.94 -0.61
N ALA A 282 2.29 23.95 -1.90
CA ALA A 282 1.50 24.79 -2.78
C ALA A 282 0.13 24.18 -3.15
N ASP A 283 -0.09 22.91 -2.86
CA ASP A 283 -1.30 22.15 -3.24
C ASP A 283 -2.20 21.85 -2.04
N VAL A 284 -1.64 21.76 -0.83
CA VAL A 284 -2.37 21.34 0.37
C VAL A 284 -2.39 22.47 1.39
N THR A 285 -3.58 22.98 1.67
CA THR A 285 -3.83 23.93 2.76
C THR A 285 -3.93 23.18 4.07
N ILE A 286 -3.13 23.60 5.08
CA ILE A 286 -3.15 23.03 6.43
C ILE A 286 -3.97 23.92 7.34
N GLU A 287 -4.97 23.35 8.01
CA GLU A 287 -5.80 24.05 8.98
C GLU A 287 -5.65 23.43 10.38
N GLU A 288 -5.64 24.27 11.40
CA GLU A 288 -5.78 23.86 12.80
C GLU A 288 -7.23 24.02 13.23
N GLY A 289 -7.81 22.96 13.82
CA GLY A 289 -9.16 23.04 14.36
C GLY A 289 -9.83 21.70 14.57
N ASP A 290 -10.91 21.74 15.34
CA ASP A 290 -11.75 20.57 15.59
C ASP A 290 -12.51 20.17 14.32
N ALA A 291 -12.47 18.88 13.98
CA ALA A 291 -13.21 18.33 12.85
C ALA A 291 -14.71 18.60 12.94
N ARG A 292 -15.26 18.61 14.15
CA ARG A 292 -16.70 18.82 14.42
C ARG A 292 -17.16 20.23 14.06
N GLU A 293 -16.23 21.19 13.98
CA GLU A 293 -16.51 22.60 13.64
C GLU A 293 -16.35 22.89 12.14
N LEU A 294 -15.89 21.89 11.35
CA LEU A 294 -15.73 22.06 9.92
C LEU A 294 -17.05 22.44 9.25
N VAL A 295 -17.00 23.43 8.37
CA VAL A 295 -18.12 23.87 7.53
C VAL A 295 -17.76 23.73 6.06
N PRO A 296 -18.76 23.53 5.16
CA PRO A 296 -18.50 23.42 3.73
C PRO A 296 -17.86 24.70 3.18
N SER A 297 -16.79 24.55 2.41
CA SER A 297 -16.08 25.64 1.72
C SER A 297 -16.49 25.80 0.25
N SER A 298 -17.30 24.88 -0.27
CA SER A 298 -17.78 24.82 -1.65
C SER A 298 -19.12 24.08 -1.72
N PRO A 299 -19.88 24.19 -2.82
CA PRO A 299 -21.17 23.50 -2.99
C PRO A 299 -21.07 21.97 -3.04
N GLY A 300 -19.87 21.41 -3.22
CA GLY A 300 -19.64 19.97 -3.28
C GLY A 300 -18.17 19.63 -3.30
N GLY A 301 -17.86 18.38 -3.04
CA GLY A 301 -16.51 17.85 -2.97
C GLY A 301 -16.46 16.50 -2.28
N PHE A 302 -15.27 16.12 -1.84
CA PHE A 302 -15.03 14.90 -1.08
C PHE A 302 -14.51 15.22 0.31
N LEU A 303 -15.21 14.71 1.31
CA LEU A 303 -14.74 14.68 2.69
C LEU A 303 -14.23 13.26 2.97
N VAL A 304 -12.92 13.11 3.13
CA VAL A 304 -12.29 11.78 3.26
C VAL A 304 -11.49 11.75 4.55
N THR A 305 -11.76 10.77 5.43
CA THR A 305 -11.08 10.75 6.72
C THR A 305 -10.93 9.34 7.30
N ASN A 306 -9.95 9.21 8.18
CA ASN A 306 -9.68 8.03 8.99
C ASN A 306 -9.73 8.40 10.48
N PRO A 307 -10.94 8.51 11.08
CA PRO A 307 -11.09 8.90 12.48
C PRO A 307 -10.47 7.87 13.43
N PRO A 308 -10.13 8.25 14.68
CA PRO A 308 -9.66 7.30 15.67
C PRO A 308 -10.71 6.23 15.98
N TYR A 309 -10.33 4.94 15.99
CA TYR A 309 -11.28 3.81 16.14
C TYR A 309 -11.73 3.56 17.57
N GLY A 310 -11.25 4.31 18.54
CA GLY A 310 -11.64 4.20 19.94
C GLY A 310 -10.76 3.26 20.79
N GLU A 311 -10.01 2.33 20.22
CA GLU A 311 -9.11 1.45 21.00
C GLU A 311 -8.05 2.25 21.81
N ARG A 312 -7.66 3.41 21.33
CA ARG A 312 -6.74 4.34 22.02
C ARG A 312 -7.42 5.16 23.10
N LEU A 313 -8.74 5.14 23.13
CA LEU A 313 -9.55 5.76 24.16
C LEU A 313 -10.02 4.71 25.21
N LEU A 314 -9.80 3.41 24.99
CA LEU A 314 -10.35 2.29 25.78
C LEU A 314 -9.39 1.71 26.85
N ALA A 315 -8.34 2.41 27.24
CA ALA A 315 -7.50 1.97 28.38
C ALA A 315 -8.20 2.25 29.71
N GLY A 316 -9.15 1.39 30.12
CA GLY A 316 -9.80 1.45 31.42
C GLY A 316 -10.81 0.32 31.62
N GLU A 317 -10.91 -0.22 32.85
CA GLU A 317 -11.88 -1.26 33.24
C GLU A 317 -13.02 -0.68 34.11
N GLY A 318 -14.21 -1.28 34.06
CA GLY A 318 -15.32 -0.99 34.96
C GLY A 318 -16.05 0.33 34.69
N ALA A 319 -16.25 1.19 35.69
CA ALA A 319 -16.94 2.48 35.57
C ALA A 319 -16.24 3.46 34.63
N ALA A 320 -14.91 3.35 34.49
CA ALA A 320 -14.12 4.10 33.53
C ALA A 320 -14.47 3.73 32.08
N ALA A 321 -14.74 2.45 31.78
CA ALA A 321 -15.13 1.99 30.46
C ALA A 321 -16.47 2.59 30.00
N ARG A 322 -17.49 2.64 30.87
CA ARG A 322 -18.81 3.24 30.55
C ARG A 322 -18.72 4.76 30.25
N THR A 323 -17.87 5.47 31.00
CA THR A 323 -17.62 6.90 30.77
C THR A 323 -16.92 7.11 29.44
N GLN A 324 -16.01 6.22 29.09
CA GLN A 324 -15.27 6.19 27.85
C GLN A 324 -16.19 5.92 26.65
N ASP A 325 -17.09 4.92 26.74
CA ASP A 325 -18.06 4.61 25.69
C ASP A 325 -18.98 5.81 25.41
N ARG A 326 -19.40 6.56 26.43
CA ARG A 326 -20.17 7.80 26.27
C ARG A 326 -19.38 8.90 25.56
N LYS A 327 -18.11 9.07 25.88
CA LYS A 327 -17.23 10.04 25.21
C LYS A 327 -17.03 9.69 23.72
N ILE A 328 -16.81 8.40 23.42
CA ILE A 328 -16.68 7.89 22.06
C ILE A 328 -17.98 8.11 21.28
N ALA A 329 -19.13 7.76 21.87
CA ALA A 329 -20.42 7.97 21.24
C ALA A 329 -20.72 9.45 20.98
N GLY A 330 -20.37 10.33 21.94
CA GLY A 330 -20.47 11.79 21.77
C GLY A 330 -19.56 12.34 20.66
N PHE A 331 -18.34 11.82 20.57
CA PHE A 331 -17.41 12.18 19.50
C PHE A 331 -17.98 11.79 18.12
N TYR A 332 -18.41 10.54 17.94
CA TYR A 332 -18.95 10.10 16.66
C TYR A 332 -20.28 10.77 16.31
N LYS A 333 -21.09 11.17 17.30
CA LYS A 333 -22.28 12.00 17.07
C LYS A 333 -21.89 13.36 16.48
N GLY A 334 -20.88 14.03 17.06
CA GLY A 334 -20.38 15.31 16.52
C GLY A 334 -19.79 15.19 15.11
N ILE A 335 -19.08 14.07 14.83
CA ILE A 335 -18.59 13.79 13.46
C ILE A 335 -19.76 13.55 12.49
N ALA A 336 -20.79 12.80 12.89
CA ALA A 336 -21.97 12.60 12.06
C ALA A 336 -22.70 13.92 11.76
N GLU A 337 -22.85 14.80 12.75
CA GLU A 337 -23.44 16.14 12.57
C GLU A 337 -22.59 16.99 11.60
N MET A 338 -21.27 16.94 11.71
CA MET A 338 -20.38 17.60 10.78
C MET A 338 -20.54 17.06 9.35
N LEU A 339 -20.57 15.72 9.16
CA LEU A 339 -20.80 15.11 7.85
C LEU A 339 -22.12 15.58 7.24
N LEU A 340 -23.20 15.57 8.02
CA LEU A 340 -24.54 15.94 7.56
C LEU A 340 -24.71 17.43 7.21
N ARG A 341 -23.84 18.31 7.73
CA ARG A 341 -23.78 19.72 7.32
C ARG A 341 -23.21 19.93 5.92
N HIS A 342 -22.49 18.95 5.38
CA HIS A 342 -21.85 19.04 4.05
C HIS A 342 -22.80 18.56 2.94
N SER A 343 -24.00 19.18 2.82
CA SER A 343 -24.95 18.88 1.74
C SER A 343 -24.28 19.02 0.37
N GLY A 344 -24.53 18.09 -0.55
CA GLY A 344 -23.91 18.04 -1.88
C GLY A 344 -22.52 17.38 -1.92
N TRP A 345 -21.91 17.08 -0.75
CA TRP A 345 -20.61 16.43 -0.68
C TRP A 345 -20.73 14.90 -0.63
N THR A 346 -19.65 14.26 -1.00
CA THR A 346 -19.47 12.80 -0.80
C THR A 346 -18.53 12.58 0.38
N ALA A 347 -19.03 11.93 1.43
CA ALA A 347 -18.23 11.52 2.58
C ALA A 347 -17.69 10.10 2.37
N VAL A 348 -16.38 9.93 2.55
CA VAL A 348 -15.66 8.63 2.49
C VAL A 348 -14.91 8.46 3.79
N VAL A 349 -15.30 7.49 4.61
CA VAL A 349 -14.74 7.30 5.94
C VAL A 349 -14.22 5.88 6.11
N LEU A 350 -12.98 5.75 6.55
CA LEU A 350 -12.42 4.48 6.97
C LEU A 350 -12.70 4.31 8.47
N SER A 351 -13.67 3.46 8.83
CA SER A 351 -14.12 3.31 10.21
C SER A 351 -13.83 1.90 10.76
N GLY A 352 -13.15 1.86 11.90
CA GLY A 352 -13.02 0.64 12.71
C GLY A 352 -14.08 0.52 13.82
N ASN A 353 -15.06 1.47 13.87
CA ASN A 353 -16.07 1.48 14.92
C ASN A 353 -17.49 1.68 14.35
N PRO A 354 -18.44 0.77 14.62
CA PRO A 354 -19.79 0.85 14.08
C PRO A 354 -20.62 2.02 14.67
N ALA A 355 -20.15 2.68 15.72
CA ALA A 355 -20.86 3.82 16.32
C ALA A 355 -21.02 4.99 15.34
N LEU A 356 -20.06 5.22 14.46
CA LEU A 356 -20.16 6.27 13.44
C LEU A 356 -21.30 5.99 12.46
N SER A 357 -21.37 4.80 11.88
CA SER A 357 -22.43 4.43 10.92
C SER A 357 -23.82 4.57 11.55
N ARG A 358 -23.96 4.17 12.82
CA ARG A 358 -25.21 4.34 13.59
C ARG A 358 -25.55 5.81 13.84
N ALA A 359 -24.54 6.66 14.08
CA ALA A 359 -24.73 8.10 14.33
C ALA A 359 -25.14 8.88 13.07
N VAL A 360 -24.59 8.54 11.90
CA VAL A 360 -24.90 9.19 10.61
C VAL A 360 -26.37 8.96 10.20
N ARG A 361 -26.96 7.83 10.56
CA ARG A 361 -28.38 7.49 10.25
C ARG A 361 -28.76 7.50 8.77
N LEU A 362 -27.79 7.55 7.87
CA LEU A 362 -27.96 7.36 6.43
C LEU A 362 -27.42 6.00 6.05
N ARG A 363 -28.08 5.36 5.08
CA ARG A 363 -27.54 4.13 4.50
C ARG A 363 -26.32 4.48 3.64
N PRO A 364 -25.15 3.87 3.87
CA PRO A 364 -24.01 4.09 3.00
C PRO A 364 -24.26 3.52 1.60
N GLU A 365 -23.81 4.22 0.56
CA GLU A 365 -23.79 3.70 -0.82
C GLU A 365 -22.74 2.60 -0.97
N ILE A 366 -21.65 2.70 -0.21
CA ILE A 366 -20.59 1.69 -0.13
C ILE A 366 -20.35 1.37 1.34
N ASP A 367 -20.40 0.09 1.67
CA ASP A 367 -19.91 -0.50 2.91
C ASP A 367 -18.97 -1.64 2.51
N HIS A 368 -17.67 -1.37 2.50
CA HIS A 368 -16.67 -2.30 2.02
C HIS A 368 -15.67 -2.65 3.11
N ARG A 369 -15.52 -3.94 3.39
CA ARG A 369 -14.63 -4.46 4.43
C ARG A 369 -13.18 -4.45 3.99
N LEU A 370 -12.32 -3.85 4.81
CA LEU A 370 -10.87 -3.72 4.61
C LEU A 370 -10.11 -4.15 5.88
N TRP A 371 -8.80 -4.25 5.77
CA TRP A 371 -7.93 -4.51 6.92
C TRP A 371 -6.81 -3.46 7.01
N ASN A 372 -6.73 -2.79 8.17
CA ASN A 372 -5.64 -1.89 8.52
C ASN A 372 -4.69 -2.60 9.50
N GLY A 373 -3.69 -3.29 8.97
CA GLY A 373 -2.89 -4.25 9.74
C GLY A 373 -3.77 -5.42 10.21
N PRO A 374 -3.81 -5.74 11.51
CA PRO A 374 -4.66 -6.80 12.04
C PRO A 374 -6.13 -6.39 12.20
N LEU A 375 -6.42 -5.07 12.15
CA LEU A 375 -7.75 -4.54 12.45
C LEU A 375 -8.67 -4.62 11.22
N GLU A 376 -9.85 -5.19 11.41
CA GLU A 376 -10.93 -5.11 10.43
C GLU A 376 -11.56 -3.72 10.50
N VAL A 377 -11.72 -3.08 9.34
CA VAL A 377 -12.28 -1.73 9.18
C VAL A 377 -13.23 -1.70 8.00
N HIS A 378 -14.16 -0.75 8.02
CA HIS A 378 -15.12 -0.54 6.96
C HIS A 378 -14.83 0.77 6.22
N LEU A 379 -14.74 0.72 4.90
CA LEU A 379 -14.83 1.89 4.05
C LEU A 379 -16.32 2.19 3.84
N LEU A 380 -16.76 3.29 4.40
CA LEU A 380 -18.14 3.76 4.30
C LEU A 380 -18.18 4.98 3.37
N ARG A 381 -19.11 4.98 2.41
CA ARG A 381 -19.35 6.12 1.53
C ARG A 381 -20.81 6.55 1.62
N TRP A 382 -21.01 7.86 1.79
CA TRP A 382 -22.31 8.49 1.75
C TRP A 382 -22.29 9.67 0.76
N ARG A 383 -23.35 9.82 -0.01
CA ARG A 383 -23.67 11.09 -0.65
C ARG A 383 -24.57 11.85 0.32
N ILE A 384 -24.13 13.02 0.75
CA ILE A 384 -24.85 13.84 1.72
C ILE A 384 -25.92 14.64 0.97
N PRO A 385 -27.23 14.49 1.36
CA PRO A 385 -28.35 15.13 0.66
C PRO A 385 -28.36 16.64 0.81
#